data_d27a2a5ae005551f4216623c41de7887
#
_entry.id   d27a2a5ae005551f4216623c41de7887
#
_cell.length_a   1.000
_cell.length_b   1.000
_cell.length_c   1.000
_cell.angle_alpha   90.00
_cell.angle_beta   90.00
_cell.angle_gamma   90.00
#
_symmetry.space_group_name_H-M   'P 1'
#
loop_
_entity.id
_entity.type
_entity.pdbx_description
1 polymer ?
#
loop_
_entity_poly.entity_id
_entity_poly.type
_entity_poly.pdbx_seq_one_letter_code
_entity_poly.pdbx_strand_id
1 'polypeptide(L)'
;RLNGLLEETENFVKDYFYAIGQEPLESLVFRNYVTLNVRFSVMSFLKEIGCDTRTLEQEDTEDVLSESSKSLENAIAYAKKIISQAIALRDQNSGNKNRSILKTAVDFIDSHYMEEDMSLNKAANAANVSANHFSALFSQNMGQTFIEYLTNLRMNKAKEYLRCTSMRSSEIAGEIGYKDAHYFSYLFKKTQGMTPSDYRKAREDKA
;
A
#
# COMPACT_ATOMS: atom_id res chain seq x y z
N ARG A 1 3.34 -4.17 -16.64
CA ARG A 1 3.65 -2.84 -16.03
C ARG A 1 5.15 -2.59 -15.91
N LEU A 2 5.96 -3.53 -15.44
CA LEU A 2 7.43 -3.39 -15.34
C LEU A 2 8.11 -3.19 -16.71
N ASN A 3 7.70 -3.92 -17.75
CA ASN A 3 8.26 -3.78 -19.08
C ASN A 3 7.95 -2.41 -19.72
N GLY A 4 6.76 -1.85 -19.50
CA GLY A 4 6.42 -0.50 -19.96
C GLY A 4 7.25 0.59 -19.29
N LEU A 5 7.50 0.48 -17.98
CA LEU A 5 8.34 1.43 -17.23
C LEU A 5 9.81 1.38 -17.65
N LEU A 6 10.33 0.20 -18.02
CA LEU A 6 11.70 0.06 -18.53
C LEU A 6 11.84 0.70 -19.93
N GLU A 7 10.85 0.48 -20.81
CA GLU A 7 10.83 1.07 -22.14
C GLU A 7 10.68 2.61 -22.09
N GLU A 8 9.82 3.12 -21.21
CA GLU A 8 9.69 4.57 -20.94
C GLU A 8 10.99 5.17 -20.41
N THR A 9 11.69 4.45 -19.50
CA THR A 9 12.99 4.90 -18.98
C THR A 9 14.06 4.95 -20.06
N GLU A 10 14.09 3.95 -20.94
CA GLU A 10 15.04 3.93 -22.06
C GLU A 10 14.84 5.09 -23.01
N ASN A 11 13.58 5.36 -23.37
CA ASN A 11 13.23 6.48 -24.26
C ASN A 11 13.57 7.82 -23.58
N PHE A 12 13.20 7.99 -22.31
CA PHE A 12 13.52 9.20 -21.55
C PHE A 12 15.03 9.46 -21.51
N VAL A 13 15.86 8.47 -21.21
CA VAL A 13 17.32 8.64 -21.16
C VAL A 13 17.86 8.96 -22.56
N LYS A 14 17.40 8.30 -23.61
CA LYS A 14 17.81 8.62 -24.98
C LYS A 14 17.47 10.06 -25.36
N ASP A 15 16.25 10.50 -25.08
CA ASP A 15 15.80 11.86 -25.40
C ASP A 15 16.57 12.90 -24.58
N TYR A 16 16.90 12.63 -23.33
CA TYR A 16 17.71 13.50 -22.49
C TYR A 16 19.11 13.71 -23.06
N PHE A 17 19.81 12.64 -23.44
CA PHE A 17 21.16 12.73 -24.03
C PHE A 17 21.12 13.32 -25.45
N TYR A 18 20.06 13.02 -26.22
CA TYR A 18 19.85 13.62 -27.53
C TYR A 18 19.65 15.14 -27.45
N ALA A 19 18.89 15.61 -26.46
CA ALA A 19 18.64 17.04 -26.25
C ALA A 19 19.90 17.83 -25.86
N ILE A 20 20.88 17.18 -25.21
CA ILE A 20 22.19 17.78 -24.88
C ILE A 20 23.02 18.00 -26.15
N GLY A 21 22.89 17.11 -27.15
CA GLY A 21 23.67 17.13 -28.38
C GLY A 21 24.99 16.38 -28.28
N GLN A 22 25.55 15.97 -29.42
CA GLN A 22 26.77 15.16 -29.47
C GLN A 22 28.04 15.95 -29.12
N GLU A 23 28.18 17.16 -29.63
CA GLU A 23 29.41 17.96 -29.49
C GLU A 23 29.80 18.18 -28.01
N PRO A 24 28.93 18.60 -27.10
CA PRO A 24 29.31 18.72 -25.68
C PRO A 24 29.68 17.37 -25.04
N LEU A 25 29.01 16.28 -25.48
CA LEU A 25 29.19 14.94 -24.93
C LEU A 25 30.49 14.25 -25.37
N GLU A 26 31.25 14.81 -26.33
CA GLU A 26 32.60 14.37 -26.66
C GLU A 26 33.63 14.70 -25.54
N SER A 27 33.34 15.75 -24.76
CA SER A 27 34.19 16.12 -23.63
C SER A 27 34.01 15.17 -22.45
N LEU A 28 35.11 14.56 -21.96
CA LEU A 28 35.13 13.76 -20.75
C LEU A 28 34.62 14.55 -19.53
N VAL A 29 35.03 15.81 -19.40
CA VAL A 29 34.65 16.68 -18.27
C VAL A 29 33.16 16.91 -18.29
N PHE A 30 32.58 17.14 -19.46
CA PHE A 30 31.15 17.38 -19.60
C PHE A 30 30.33 16.10 -19.36
N ARG A 31 30.78 14.94 -19.88
CA ARG A 31 30.13 13.64 -19.55
C ARG A 31 30.15 13.36 -18.06
N ASN A 32 31.29 13.63 -17.40
CA ASN A 32 31.37 13.47 -15.95
C ASN A 32 30.40 14.40 -15.21
N TYR A 33 30.28 15.66 -15.63
CA TYR A 33 29.29 16.58 -15.09
C TYR A 33 27.85 16.06 -15.26
N VAL A 34 27.48 15.59 -16.45
CA VAL A 34 26.13 15.05 -16.74
C VAL A 34 25.87 13.81 -15.88
N THR A 35 26.80 12.88 -15.80
CA THR A 35 26.71 11.67 -14.98
C THR A 35 26.47 11.98 -13.50
N LEU A 36 27.26 12.89 -12.95
CA LEU A 36 27.11 13.34 -11.56
C LEU A 36 25.78 14.08 -11.34
N ASN A 37 25.36 14.91 -12.29
CA ASN A 37 24.09 15.63 -12.20
C ASN A 37 22.90 14.68 -12.15
N VAL A 38 22.86 13.66 -13.03
CA VAL A 38 21.83 12.61 -12.99
C VAL A 38 21.83 11.89 -11.64
N ARG A 39 23.02 11.50 -11.15
CA ARG A 39 23.17 10.86 -9.85
C ARG A 39 22.61 11.70 -8.71
N PHE A 40 23.07 12.96 -8.60
CA PHE A 40 22.59 13.85 -7.52
C PHE A 40 21.10 14.11 -7.59
N SER A 41 20.53 14.28 -8.79
CA SER A 41 19.10 14.49 -8.96
C SER A 41 18.29 13.27 -8.49
N VAL A 42 18.71 12.06 -8.87
CA VAL A 42 18.09 10.81 -8.45
C VAL A 42 18.18 10.62 -6.94
N MET A 43 19.35 10.82 -6.36
CA MET A 43 19.57 10.65 -4.92
C MET A 43 18.78 11.67 -4.09
N SER A 44 18.74 12.93 -4.55
CA SER A 44 17.94 13.98 -3.91
C SER A 44 16.45 13.62 -3.91
N PHE A 45 15.93 13.21 -5.06
CA PHE A 45 14.53 12.78 -5.19
C PHE A 45 14.20 11.60 -4.26
N LEU A 46 15.04 10.56 -4.22
CA LEU A 46 14.82 9.41 -3.36
C LEU A 46 14.81 9.78 -1.87
N LYS A 47 15.73 10.67 -1.46
CA LYS A 47 15.79 11.18 -0.07
C LYS A 47 14.54 12.01 0.26
N GLU A 48 14.08 12.85 -0.66
CA GLU A 48 12.87 13.67 -0.47
C GLU A 48 11.61 12.82 -0.25
N ILE A 49 11.47 11.71 -0.97
CA ILE A 49 10.34 10.78 -0.79
C ILE A 49 10.56 9.75 0.34
N GLY A 50 11.67 9.85 1.08
CA GLY A 50 11.98 9.01 2.25
C GLY A 50 12.42 7.59 1.93
N CYS A 51 13.03 7.36 0.74
CA CYS A 51 13.64 6.08 0.41
C CYS A 51 15.00 5.92 1.10
N ASP A 52 15.32 4.68 1.46
CA ASP A 52 16.68 4.33 1.92
C ASP A 52 17.62 4.23 0.73
N THR A 53 18.59 5.14 0.65
CA THR A 53 19.55 5.23 -0.45
C THR A 53 20.88 4.54 -0.18
N ARG A 54 21.09 3.95 1.01
CA ARG A 54 22.38 3.37 1.43
C ARG A 54 22.92 2.33 0.46
N THR A 55 22.09 1.47 -0.07
CA THR A 55 22.52 0.45 -1.04
C THR A 55 23.02 1.08 -2.34
N LEU A 56 22.33 2.09 -2.87
CA LEU A 56 22.76 2.82 -4.05
C LEU A 56 24.06 3.60 -3.80
N GLU A 57 24.20 4.21 -2.61
CA GLU A 57 25.43 4.93 -2.23
C GLU A 57 26.64 4.01 -2.14
N GLN A 58 26.46 2.76 -1.67
CA GLN A 58 27.51 1.75 -1.60
C GLN A 58 27.90 1.17 -2.98
N GLU A 59 26.94 1.04 -3.89
CA GLU A 59 27.19 0.55 -5.26
C GLU A 59 27.87 1.61 -6.15
N ASP A 60 27.68 2.89 -5.87
CA ASP A 60 28.18 4.02 -6.66
C ASP A 60 29.51 4.53 -6.13
N THR A 61 30.54 3.68 -6.22
CA THR A 61 31.91 4.05 -5.85
C THR A 61 32.52 5.05 -6.83
N GLU A 62 33.64 5.70 -6.45
CA GLU A 62 34.37 6.61 -7.33
C GLU A 62 34.81 5.92 -8.62
N ASP A 63 35.18 4.63 -8.55
CA ASP A 63 35.56 3.84 -9.72
C ASP A 63 34.41 3.66 -10.69
N VAL A 64 33.21 3.36 -10.19
CA VAL A 64 31.99 3.20 -11.01
C VAL A 64 31.64 4.52 -11.71
N LEU A 65 31.71 5.63 -11.01
CA LEU A 65 31.44 6.97 -11.55
C LEU A 65 32.48 7.38 -12.60
N SER A 66 33.74 7.11 -12.34
CA SER A 66 34.82 7.36 -13.28
C SER A 66 34.66 6.52 -14.56
N GLU A 67 34.36 5.23 -14.42
CA GLU A 67 34.14 4.33 -15.55
C GLU A 67 32.92 4.75 -16.38
N SER A 68 31.85 5.18 -15.71
CA SER A 68 30.60 5.57 -16.36
C SER A 68 30.75 6.83 -17.26
N SER A 69 31.74 7.67 -17.01
CA SER A 69 31.97 8.87 -17.83
C SER A 69 32.98 8.68 -18.96
N LYS A 70 33.66 7.52 -19.07
CA LYS A 70 34.71 7.28 -20.08
C LYS A 70 34.18 7.32 -21.51
N SER A 71 32.95 6.85 -21.75
CA SER A 71 32.31 6.92 -23.06
C SER A 71 30.86 7.41 -22.93
N LEU A 72 30.29 7.88 -24.05
CA LEU A 72 28.88 8.24 -24.12
C LEU A 72 27.97 7.03 -23.82
N GLU A 73 28.35 5.86 -24.33
CA GLU A 73 27.59 4.62 -24.08
C GLU A 73 27.56 4.26 -22.59
N ASN A 74 28.70 4.37 -21.91
CA ASN A 74 28.80 4.14 -20.47
C ASN A 74 27.95 5.15 -19.65
N ALA A 75 27.96 6.43 -20.04
CA ALA A 75 27.15 7.45 -19.39
C ALA A 75 25.65 7.18 -19.54
N ILE A 76 25.21 6.80 -20.73
CA ILE A 76 23.82 6.40 -21.01
C ILE A 76 23.44 5.14 -20.22
N ALA A 77 24.32 4.13 -20.20
CA ALA A 77 24.09 2.88 -19.47
C ALA A 77 23.96 3.14 -17.96
N TYR A 78 24.81 3.97 -17.40
CA TYR A 78 24.75 4.37 -16.00
C TYR A 78 23.46 5.13 -15.67
N ALA A 79 23.07 6.11 -16.49
CA ALA A 79 21.83 6.85 -16.30
C ALA A 79 20.60 5.92 -16.32
N LYS A 80 20.54 4.98 -17.26
CA LYS A 80 19.49 3.97 -17.30
C LYS A 80 19.46 3.12 -16.03
N LYS A 81 20.63 2.63 -15.59
CA LYS A 81 20.78 1.79 -14.38
C LYS A 81 20.24 2.53 -13.15
N ILE A 82 20.75 3.74 -12.88
CA ILE A 82 20.41 4.46 -11.64
C ILE A 82 18.94 4.91 -11.61
N ILE A 83 18.36 5.30 -12.75
CA ILE A 83 16.94 5.66 -12.84
C ILE A 83 16.07 4.43 -12.64
N SER A 84 16.41 3.29 -13.24
CA SER A 84 15.66 2.04 -13.06
C SER A 84 15.71 1.55 -11.60
N GLN A 85 16.86 1.64 -10.95
CA GLN A 85 17.01 1.32 -9.52
C GLN A 85 16.20 2.28 -8.63
N ALA A 86 16.17 3.57 -8.97
CA ALA A 86 15.37 4.55 -8.26
C ALA A 86 13.86 4.28 -8.36
N ILE A 87 13.38 3.90 -9.54
CA ILE A 87 11.97 3.51 -9.74
C ILE A 87 11.65 2.29 -8.89
N ALA A 88 12.50 1.27 -8.89
CA ALA A 88 12.30 0.07 -8.08
C ALA A 88 12.25 0.37 -6.57
N LEU A 89 13.17 1.20 -6.07
CA LEU A 89 13.19 1.63 -4.67
C LEU A 89 11.95 2.45 -4.28
N ARG A 90 11.53 3.38 -5.13
CA ARG A 90 10.29 4.15 -4.93
C ARG A 90 9.07 3.24 -4.81
N ASP A 91 8.94 2.27 -5.72
CA ASP A 91 7.80 1.36 -5.75
C ASP A 91 7.80 0.41 -4.54
N GLN A 92 8.97 -0.07 -4.13
CA GLN A 92 9.15 -0.86 -2.91
C GLN A 92 8.79 -0.05 -1.66
N ASN A 93 9.26 1.18 -1.54
CA ASN A 93 8.97 2.07 -0.42
C ASN A 93 7.47 2.37 -0.32
N SER A 94 6.84 2.69 -1.46
CA SER A 94 5.40 2.90 -1.55
C SER A 94 4.61 1.66 -1.15
N GLY A 95 5.00 0.48 -1.62
CA GLY A 95 4.39 -0.80 -1.24
C GLY A 95 4.49 -1.10 0.25
N ASN A 96 5.65 -0.86 0.86
CA ASN A 96 5.87 -1.05 2.30
C ASN A 96 5.04 -0.05 3.12
N LYS A 97 4.97 1.21 2.71
CA LYS A 97 4.13 2.23 3.36
C LYS A 97 2.65 1.85 3.29
N ASN A 98 2.16 1.44 2.14
CA ASN A 98 0.77 0.99 1.96
C ASN A 98 0.45 -0.23 2.84
N ARG A 99 1.36 -1.20 2.93
CA ARG A 99 1.21 -2.37 3.81
C ARG A 99 1.16 -1.98 5.28
N SER A 100 2.00 -1.04 5.71
CA SER A 100 2.00 -0.51 7.07
C SER A 100 0.70 0.20 7.40
N ILE A 101 0.19 1.06 6.52
CA ILE A 101 -1.09 1.76 6.67
C ILE A 101 -2.23 0.74 6.84
N LEU A 102 -2.30 -0.26 5.95
CA LEU A 102 -3.33 -1.29 6.02
C LEU A 102 -3.26 -2.09 7.30
N LYS A 103 -2.07 -2.52 7.72
CA LYS A 103 -1.88 -3.25 8.96
C LYS A 103 -2.38 -2.45 10.16
N THR A 104 -1.94 -1.21 10.31
CA THR A 104 -2.36 -0.32 11.41
C THR A 104 -3.88 -0.13 11.44
N ALA A 105 -4.49 0.10 10.27
CA ALA A 105 -5.93 0.29 10.18
C ALA A 105 -6.72 -0.99 10.49
N VAL A 106 -6.28 -2.15 10.01
CA VAL A 106 -6.92 -3.45 10.28
C VAL A 106 -6.81 -3.79 11.77
N ASP A 107 -5.62 -3.67 12.37
CA ASP A 107 -5.42 -3.89 13.81
C ASP A 107 -6.34 -2.96 14.65
N PHE A 108 -6.53 -1.72 14.21
CA PHE A 108 -7.46 -0.78 14.83
C PHE A 108 -8.92 -1.22 14.69
N ILE A 109 -9.35 -1.60 13.48
CA ILE A 109 -10.71 -2.09 13.21
C ILE A 109 -11.02 -3.33 14.07
N ASP A 110 -10.08 -4.29 14.12
CA ASP A 110 -10.24 -5.56 14.84
C ASP A 110 -10.31 -5.36 16.36
N SER A 111 -9.71 -4.30 16.89
CA SER A 111 -9.77 -3.95 18.31
C SER A 111 -10.95 -3.06 18.69
N HIS A 112 -11.56 -2.34 17.73
CA HIS A 112 -12.63 -1.37 17.99
C HIS A 112 -13.95 -1.67 17.23
N TYR A 113 -14.10 -2.87 16.63
CA TYR A 113 -15.28 -3.22 15.86
C TYR A 113 -16.59 -3.13 16.65
N MET A 114 -16.52 -3.28 17.98
CA MET A 114 -17.66 -3.21 18.89
C MET A 114 -18.14 -1.77 19.17
N GLU A 115 -17.39 -0.77 18.80
CA GLU A 115 -17.84 0.62 18.93
C GLU A 115 -18.97 0.92 17.93
N GLU A 116 -20.11 1.44 18.41
CA GLU A 116 -21.26 1.76 17.56
C GLU A 116 -20.94 2.74 16.44
N ASP A 117 -20.06 3.71 16.73
CA ASP A 117 -19.64 4.79 15.82
C ASP A 117 -18.35 4.46 15.04
N MET A 118 -17.96 3.16 15.01
CA MET A 118 -16.83 2.72 14.19
C MET A 118 -17.07 3.06 12.73
N SER A 119 -16.12 3.76 12.11
CA SER A 119 -16.28 4.34 10.78
C SER A 119 -14.98 4.31 9.97
N LEU A 120 -15.12 4.47 8.64
CA LEU A 120 -14.00 4.62 7.72
C LEU A 120 -13.05 5.75 8.17
N ASN A 121 -13.61 6.87 8.64
CA ASN A 121 -12.82 8.01 9.09
C ASN A 121 -11.98 7.67 10.33
N LYS A 122 -12.52 6.93 11.30
CA LYS A 122 -11.77 6.49 12.47
C LYS A 122 -10.59 5.59 12.08
N ALA A 123 -10.84 4.60 11.20
CA ALA A 123 -9.79 3.70 10.72
C ALA A 123 -8.70 4.45 9.92
N ALA A 124 -9.10 5.38 9.05
CA ALA A 124 -8.16 6.20 8.29
C ALA A 124 -7.31 7.11 9.19
N ASN A 125 -7.93 7.73 10.20
CA ASN A 125 -7.24 8.57 11.17
C ASN A 125 -6.23 7.76 12.00
N ALA A 126 -6.57 6.55 12.41
CA ALA A 126 -5.66 5.66 13.14
C ALA A 126 -4.39 5.34 12.33
N ALA A 127 -4.52 5.27 11.00
CA ALA A 127 -3.40 5.05 10.08
C ALA A 127 -2.77 6.36 9.54
N ASN A 128 -3.18 7.54 10.03
CA ASN A 128 -2.70 8.86 9.63
C ASN A 128 -2.84 9.13 8.11
N VAL A 129 -3.96 8.74 7.52
CA VAL A 129 -4.27 8.98 6.11
C VAL A 129 -5.66 9.58 5.94
N SER A 130 -5.92 10.21 4.78
CA SER A 130 -7.27 10.68 4.45
C SER A 130 -8.22 9.50 4.21
N ALA A 131 -9.51 9.69 4.51
CA ALA A 131 -10.56 8.68 4.29
C ALA A 131 -10.65 8.22 2.83
N ASN A 132 -10.48 9.13 1.87
CA ASN A 132 -10.50 8.80 0.45
C ASN A 132 -9.32 7.91 0.05
N HIS A 133 -8.11 8.26 0.52
CA HIS A 133 -6.91 7.44 0.27
C HIS A 133 -7.06 6.05 0.92
N PHE A 134 -7.48 6.02 2.18
CA PHE A 134 -7.70 4.75 2.90
C PHE A 134 -8.74 3.88 2.20
N SER A 135 -9.89 4.42 1.79
CA SER A 135 -10.96 3.68 1.11
C SER A 135 -10.45 3.00 -0.17
N ALA A 136 -9.73 3.75 -1.02
CA ALA A 136 -9.17 3.23 -2.26
C ALA A 136 -8.11 2.13 -1.97
N LEU A 137 -7.17 2.41 -1.05
CA LEU A 137 -6.12 1.49 -0.66
C LEU A 137 -6.69 0.19 -0.06
N PHE A 138 -7.67 0.32 0.84
CA PHE A 138 -8.31 -0.81 1.51
C PHE A 138 -9.04 -1.70 0.50
N SER A 139 -9.88 -1.13 -0.35
CA SER A 139 -10.65 -1.89 -1.35
C SER A 139 -9.73 -2.59 -2.35
N GLN A 140 -8.67 -1.91 -2.80
CA GLN A 140 -7.71 -2.47 -3.75
C GLN A 140 -6.94 -3.68 -3.19
N ASN A 141 -6.57 -3.64 -1.91
CA ASN A 141 -5.73 -4.67 -1.31
C ASN A 141 -6.52 -5.79 -0.61
N MET A 142 -7.69 -5.47 -0.04
CA MET A 142 -8.53 -6.42 0.70
C MET A 142 -9.59 -7.09 -0.19
N GLY A 143 -9.80 -6.61 -1.43
CA GLY A 143 -10.83 -7.12 -2.33
C GLY A 143 -12.26 -6.85 -1.88
N GLN A 144 -12.46 -6.04 -0.84
CA GLN A 144 -13.75 -5.66 -0.26
C GLN A 144 -13.68 -4.26 0.34
N THR A 145 -14.83 -3.61 0.46
CA THR A 145 -14.92 -2.29 1.11
C THR A 145 -14.75 -2.39 2.63
N PHE A 146 -14.41 -1.26 3.27
CA PHE A 146 -14.37 -1.16 4.73
C PHE A 146 -15.70 -1.60 5.39
N ILE A 147 -16.84 -1.20 4.83
CA ILE A 147 -18.16 -1.55 5.36
C ILE A 147 -18.42 -3.06 5.29
N GLU A 148 -18.06 -3.69 4.18
CA GLU A 148 -18.18 -5.15 4.03
C GLU A 148 -17.26 -5.88 5.02
N TYR A 149 -16.02 -5.43 5.18
CA TYR A 149 -15.07 -5.98 6.14
C TYR A 149 -15.60 -5.90 7.58
N LEU A 150 -16.01 -4.70 8.04
CA LEU A 150 -16.55 -4.48 9.38
C LEU A 150 -17.82 -5.31 9.62
N THR A 151 -18.70 -5.37 8.61
CA THR A 151 -19.91 -6.19 8.69
C THR A 151 -19.56 -7.68 8.84
N ASN A 152 -18.67 -8.19 8.01
CA ASN A 152 -18.25 -9.60 8.08
C ASN A 152 -17.58 -9.93 9.43
N LEU A 153 -16.74 -9.04 9.94
CA LEU A 153 -16.11 -9.19 11.26
C LEU A 153 -17.16 -9.28 12.36
N ARG A 154 -18.09 -8.33 12.41
CA ARG A 154 -19.21 -8.31 13.38
C ARG A 154 -20.10 -9.55 13.27
N MET A 155 -20.42 -9.99 12.05
CA MET A 155 -21.22 -11.21 11.85
C MET A 155 -20.48 -12.48 12.31
N ASN A 156 -19.17 -12.55 12.11
CA ASN A 156 -18.38 -13.67 12.60
C ASN A 156 -18.36 -13.69 14.13
N LYS A 157 -18.20 -12.52 14.77
CA LYS A 157 -18.30 -12.40 16.24
C LYS A 157 -19.71 -12.76 16.76
N ALA A 158 -20.76 -12.32 16.08
CA ALA A 158 -22.15 -12.74 16.39
C ALA A 158 -22.29 -14.26 16.39
N LYS A 159 -21.74 -14.94 15.38
CA LYS A 159 -21.77 -16.42 15.33
C LYS A 159 -21.03 -17.06 16.48
N GLU A 160 -19.92 -16.49 16.95
CA GLU A 160 -19.21 -16.95 18.13
C GLU A 160 -20.08 -16.82 19.39
N TYR A 161 -20.68 -15.65 19.64
CA TYR A 161 -21.59 -15.43 20.76
C TYR A 161 -22.82 -16.35 20.73
N LEU A 162 -23.45 -16.52 19.56
CA LEU A 162 -24.59 -17.40 19.37
C LEU A 162 -24.28 -18.87 19.67
N ARG A 163 -23.01 -19.27 19.51
CA ARG A 163 -22.57 -20.66 19.78
C ARG A 163 -22.15 -20.88 21.22
N CYS A 164 -21.50 -19.90 21.82
CA CYS A 164 -20.78 -20.07 23.07
C CYS A 164 -21.51 -19.48 24.27
N THR A 165 -22.61 -18.76 24.06
CA THR A 165 -23.34 -18.07 25.14
C THR A 165 -24.85 -18.22 25.02
N SER A 166 -25.55 -18.00 26.15
CA SER A 166 -27.01 -17.92 26.21
C SER A 166 -27.55 -16.49 25.97
N MET A 167 -26.71 -15.54 25.59
CA MET A 167 -27.09 -14.14 25.38
C MET A 167 -28.22 -14.02 24.34
N ARG A 168 -29.17 -13.11 24.58
CA ARG A 168 -30.22 -12.81 23.60
C ARG A 168 -29.62 -12.12 22.37
N SER A 169 -30.29 -12.27 21.24
CA SER A 169 -29.83 -11.62 20.00
C SER A 169 -29.71 -10.09 20.11
N SER A 170 -30.56 -9.47 20.98
CA SER A 170 -30.47 -8.03 21.25
C SER A 170 -29.22 -7.65 22.06
N GLU A 171 -28.81 -8.49 22.99
CA GLU A 171 -27.57 -8.28 23.79
C GLU A 171 -26.33 -8.47 22.89
N ILE A 172 -26.35 -9.54 22.06
CA ILE A 172 -25.27 -9.78 21.08
C ILE A 172 -25.14 -8.59 20.10
N ALA A 173 -26.26 -7.99 19.65
CA ALA A 173 -26.23 -6.82 18.79
C ALA A 173 -25.41 -5.68 19.42
N GLY A 174 -25.64 -5.36 20.70
CA GLY A 174 -24.88 -4.35 21.44
C GLY A 174 -23.40 -4.71 21.55
N GLU A 175 -23.06 -5.95 21.91
CA GLU A 175 -21.68 -6.41 22.08
C GLU A 175 -20.83 -6.34 20.79
N ILE A 176 -21.49 -6.42 19.63
CA ILE A 176 -20.80 -6.35 18.34
C ILE A 176 -20.94 -5.00 17.65
N GLY A 177 -21.42 -3.96 18.36
CA GLY A 177 -21.47 -2.59 17.88
C GLY A 177 -22.69 -2.21 17.06
N TYR A 178 -23.81 -2.92 17.19
CA TYR A 178 -25.10 -2.52 16.58
C TYR A 178 -26.03 -1.94 17.65
N LYS A 179 -26.36 -0.66 17.50
CA LYS A 179 -27.33 0.01 18.36
C LYS A 179 -28.76 -0.52 18.21
N ASP A 180 -29.13 -0.90 16.98
CA ASP A 180 -30.45 -1.44 16.65
C ASP A 180 -30.39 -2.95 16.45
N ALA A 181 -31.01 -3.68 17.38
CA ALA A 181 -31.11 -5.14 17.35
C ALA A 181 -31.96 -5.67 16.18
N HIS A 182 -32.93 -4.89 15.69
CA HIS A 182 -33.74 -5.27 14.51
C HIS A 182 -32.89 -5.17 13.24
N TYR A 183 -32.10 -4.09 13.11
CA TYR A 183 -31.17 -3.95 12.00
C TYR A 183 -30.11 -5.06 12.01
N PHE A 184 -29.56 -5.37 13.17
CA PHE A 184 -28.65 -6.53 13.31
C PHE A 184 -29.30 -7.83 12.83
N SER A 185 -30.50 -8.13 13.28
CA SER A 185 -31.23 -9.38 12.92
C SER A 185 -31.51 -9.47 11.42
N TYR A 186 -31.91 -8.33 10.82
CA TYR A 186 -32.07 -8.21 9.37
C TYR A 186 -30.75 -8.48 8.63
N LEU A 187 -29.67 -7.84 9.05
CA LEU A 187 -28.35 -7.93 8.41
C LEU A 187 -27.77 -9.35 8.56
N PHE A 188 -27.93 -9.95 9.73
CA PHE A 188 -27.52 -11.33 9.99
C PHE A 188 -28.27 -12.30 9.05
N LYS A 189 -29.60 -12.17 8.94
CA LYS A 189 -30.38 -12.99 8.01
C LYS A 189 -29.97 -12.79 6.56
N LYS A 190 -29.71 -11.54 6.15
CA LYS A 190 -29.26 -11.21 4.80
C LYS A 190 -27.90 -11.83 4.45
N THR A 191 -26.97 -11.84 5.40
CA THR A 191 -25.59 -12.29 5.18
C THR A 191 -25.40 -13.79 5.46
N GLN A 192 -26.16 -14.37 6.41
CA GLN A 192 -26.02 -15.77 6.84
C GLN A 192 -27.17 -16.68 6.34
N GLY A 193 -28.17 -16.13 5.68
CA GLY A 193 -29.31 -16.90 5.14
C GLY A 193 -30.39 -17.28 6.16
N MET A 194 -30.17 -17.09 7.46
CA MET A 194 -31.12 -17.42 8.53
C MET A 194 -31.06 -16.42 9.68
N THR A 195 -32.11 -16.39 10.52
CA THR A 195 -32.12 -15.47 11.67
C THR A 195 -31.10 -15.90 12.74
N PRO A 196 -30.66 -14.98 13.65
CA PRO A 196 -29.79 -15.34 14.77
C PRO A 196 -30.38 -16.46 15.63
N SER A 197 -31.70 -16.45 15.88
CA SER A 197 -32.39 -17.46 16.66
C SER A 197 -32.42 -18.84 15.97
N ASP A 198 -32.66 -18.87 14.64
CA ASP A 198 -32.61 -20.11 13.87
C ASP A 198 -31.18 -20.67 13.81
N TYR A 199 -30.18 -19.79 13.69
CA TYR A 199 -28.76 -20.17 13.71
C TYR A 199 -28.35 -20.86 15.03
N ARG A 200 -28.88 -20.39 16.17
CA ARG A 200 -28.65 -21.03 17.48
C ARG A 200 -29.29 -22.39 17.54
N LYS A 201 -30.62 -22.50 17.23
CA LYS A 201 -31.37 -23.77 17.26
C LYS A 201 -30.75 -24.83 16.35
N ALA A 202 -30.43 -24.49 15.13
CA ALA A 202 -29.83 -25.43 14.18
C ALA A 202 -28.50 -26.03 14.64
N ARG A 203 -27.90 -25.52 15.74
CA ARG A 203 -26.72 -26.08 16.38
C ARG A 203 -27.02 -26.89 17.61
N GLU A 204 -28.06 -26.52 18.40
CA GLU A 204 -28.52 -27.32 19.52
C GLU A 204 -29.03 -28.69 19.04
N ASP A 205 -29.64 -28.74 17.85
CA ASP A 205 -30.11 -29.99 17.22
C ASP A 205 -28.96 -30.89 16.66
N LYS A 206 -27.71 -30.40 16.65
CA LYS A 206 -26.55 -31.14 16.14
C LYS A 206 -25.51 -31.50 17.20
N ALA A 207 -25.71 -31.11 18.44
CA ALA A 207 -24.85 -31.39 19.59
C ALA A 207 -25.40 -32.50 20.47
#